data_07b29fa04fe0849c1aecd7fa2c936567
#
_entry.id   07b29fa04fe0849c1aecd7fa2c936567
#
_cell.length_a   1.000
_cell.length_b   1.000
_cell.length_c   1.000
_cell.angle_alpha   90.00
_cell.angle_beta   90.00
_cell.angle_gamma   90.00
#
_symmetry.space_group_name_H-M   'P 1'
#
loop_
_entity.id
_entity.type
_entity.pdbx_description
1 polymer ?
#
loop_
_entity_poly.entity_id
_entity_poly.type
_entity_poly.pdbx_seq_one_letter_code
_entity_poly.pdbx_strand_id
1 'polypeptide(L)'
;MVEDLIVEGDECKGVILADGTRYESHTTILTTGTYLKAEVLVGHSKTPSGPDKQKESLYLSSKLKDYGFRIQRLKTGTPPRVEINSIDYSKTTVQPGTDAKLSFSYETTHFTPVEDQTVCYLTYTTAETHKLIRDNLDKCAMFSGLIKGIGPRYCPSIEDKVVKFADKERHQIFLEPESKEMNTIYVQGFSTSMPHDIQEKMVHSLPGL
;
A
#
# COMPACT_ATOMS: atom_id res chain seq x y z
N MET A 1 11.67 13.62 13.31
CA MET A 1 10.94 13.99 12.06
C MET A 1 11.76 15.05 11.36
N VAL A 2 12.05 14.88 10.06
CA VAL A 2 12.70 15.93 9.26
C VAL A 2 11.62 16.90 8.77
N GLU A 3 11.87 18.21 8.95
CA GLU A 3 10.92 19.26 8.58
C GLU A 3 11.47 20.23 7.54
N ASP A 4 12.82 20.31 7.41
CA ASP A 4 13.45 21.19 6.43
C ASP A 4 14.79 20.62 5.95
N LEU A 5 15.36 21.25 4.94
CA LEU A 5 16.72 21.00 4.45
C LEU A 5 17.64 22.16 4.88
N ILE A 6 18.92 21.86 5.03
CA ILE A 6 19.95 22.88 5.12
C ILE A 6 20.41 23.18 3.69
N VAL A 7 20.07 24.35 3.19
CA VAL A 7 20.42 24.78 1.82
C VAL A 7 21.25 26.04 1.88
N GLU A 8 22.41 26.03 1.22
CA GLU A 8 23.33 27.16 1.08
C GLU A 8 23.61 27.39 -0.41
N GLY A 9 23.08 28.48 -0.95
CA GLY A 9 23.07 28.67 -2.39
C GLY A 9 22.32 27.56 -3.11
N ASP A 10 22.99 26.84 -3.99
CA ASP A 10 22.42 25.71 -4.77
C ASP A 10 22.78 24.34 -4.18
N GLU A 11 23.39 24.31 -2.99
CA GLU A 11 23.84 23.07 -2.36
C GLU A 11 22.98 22.69 -1.15
N CYS A 12 22.57 21.41 -1.10
CA CYS A 12 22.00 20.82 0.10
C CYS A 12 23.11 20.32 1.03
N LYS A 13 23.15 20.86 2.27
CA LYS A 13 24.17 20.57 3.28
C LYS A 13 23.66 19.66 4.40
N GLY A 14 22.41 19.21 4.35
CA GLY A 14 21.85 18.35 5.39
C GLY A 14 20.37 18.58 5.64
N VAL A 15 19.92 18.22 6.86
CA VAL A 15 18.51 18.27 7.24
C VAL A 15 18.32 18.94 8.60
N ILE A 16 17.12 19.48 8.82
CA ILE A 16 16.68 20.07 10.09
C ILE A 16 15.49 19.24 10.63
N LEU A 17 15.59 18.82 11.87
CA LEU A 17 14.53 18.10 12.56
C LEU A 17 13.50 19.05 13.16
N ALA A 18 12.36 18.48 13.59
CA ALA A 18 11.25 19.20 14.23
C ALA A 18 11.62 19.90 15.55
N ASP A 19 12.66 19.43 16.23
CA ASP A 19 13.19 20.01 17.46
C ASP A 19 14.29 21.07 17.19
N GLY A 20 14.55 21.39 15.93
CA GLY A 20 15.58 22.32 15.50
C GLY A 20 16.98 21.71 15.39
N THR A 21 17.16 20.43 15.70
CA THR A 21 18.45 19.75 15.53
C THR A 21 18.86 19.73 14.07
N ARG A 22 20.12 20.06 13.80
CA ARG A 22 20.70 20.09 12.45
C ARG A 22 21.64 18.90 12.28
N TYR A 23 21.48 18.18 11.17
CA TYR A 23 22.41 17.13 10.73
C TYR A 23 23.03 17.55 9.41
N GLU A 24 24.32 17.76 9.42
CA GLU A 24 25.08 18.11 8.22
C GLU A 24 25.48 16.85 7.46
N SER A 25 25.44 16.92 6.14
CA SER A 25 25.82 15.84 5.23
C SER A 25 26.22 16.38 3.88
N HIS A 26 27.09 15.63 3.18
CA HIS A 26 27.46 15.96 1.80
C HIS A 26 26.35 15.67 0.80
N THR A 27 25.42 14.78 1.15
CA THR A 27 24.32 14.35 0.26
C THR A 27 23.09 14.04 1.09
N THR A 28 21.91 14.39 0.58
CA THR A 28 20.63 14.04 1.19
C THR A 28 19.78 13.27 0.17
N ILE A 29 19.32 12.09 0.55
CA ILE A 29 18.45 11.25 -0.26
C ILE A 29 17.05 11.26 0.33
N LEU A 30 16.06 11.69 -0.46
CA LEU A 30 14.67 11.75 -0.04
C LEU A 30 13.95 10.44 -0.40
N THR A 31 13.60 9.64 0.60
CA THR A 31 12.86 8.38 0.48
C THR A 31 11.65 8.40 1.40
N THR A 32 10.80 9.40 1.22
CA THR A 32 9.76 9.81 2.18
C THR A 32 8.52 8.92 2.19
N GLY A 33 8.48 7.86 1.40
CA GLY A 33 7.35 6.94 1.36
C GLY A 33 6.01 7.66 1.15
N THR A 34 5.05 7.35 2.00
CA THR A 34 3.69 7.93 1.98
C THR A 34 3.43 8.86 3.18
N TYR A 35 4.46 9.61 3.63
CA TYR A 35 4.36 10.44 4.85
C TYR A 35 4.17 11.93 4.58
N LEU A 36 4.54 12.45 3.39
CA LEU A 36 4.49 13.89 3.12
C LEU A 36 3.07 14.41 3.10
N LYS A 37 2.67 15.14 4.16
CA LYS A 37 1.32 15.69 4.32
C LYS A 37 0.24 14.64 4.07
N ALA A 38 0.50 13.43 4.56
CA ALA A 38 -0.29 12.25 4.26
C ALA A 38 -1.67 12.29 4.92
N GLU A 39 -2.62 11.65 4.27
CA GLU A 39 -4.00 11.51 4.73
C GLU A 39 -4.50 10.11 4.44
N VAL A 40 -5.04 9.45 5.44
CA VAL A 40 -5.71 8.15 5.31
C VAL A 40 -7.18 8.40 4.98
N LEU A 41 -7.64 7.77 3.92
CA LEU A 41 -9.01 7.89 3.41
C LEU A 41 -9.70 6.53 3.48
N VAL A 42 -10.80 6.46 4.24
CA VAL A 42 -11.63 5.25 4.40
C VAL A 42 -13.10 5.66 4.30
N GLY A 43 -13.78 5.20 3.29
CA GLY A 43 -15.11 5.71 2.98
C GLY A 43 -15.09 7.22 2.80
N HIS A 44 -15.96 7.92 3.51
CA HIS A 44 -16.02 9.38 3.52
C HIS A 44 -15.15 10.02 4.61
N SER A 45 -14.44 9.21 5.40
CA SER A 45 -13.55 9.71 6.44
C SER A 45 -12.18 10.09 5.89
N LYS A 46 -11.63 11.18 6.42
CA LYS A 46 -10.32 11.71 6.08
C LYS A 46 -9.57 12.00 7.37
N THR A 47 -8.47 11.32 7.58
CA THR A 47 -7.66 11.45 8.80
C THR A 47 -6.23 11.81 8.42
N PRO A 48 -5.69 12.97 8.87
CA PRO A 48 -4.27 13.27 8.73
C PRO A 48 -3.45 12.23 9.49
N SER A 49 -2.71 11.43 8.77
CA SER A 49 -1.86 10.36 9.33
C SER A 49 -0.95 9.78 8.26
N GLY A 50 0.23 9.35 8.64
CA GLY A 50 1.03 8.40 7.88
C GLY A 50 0.52 6.95 8.06
N PRO A 51 1.22 5.95 7.47
CA PRO A 51 0.92 4.54 7.68
C PRO A 51 0.93 4.16 9.15
N ASP A 52 0.17 3.13 9.53
CA ASP A 52 0.13 2.54 10.87
C ASP A 52 -0.12 3.55 12.00
N LYS A 53 -0.95 4.56 11.73
CA LYS A 53 -1.25 5.68 12.65
C LYS A 53 -0.03 6.52 13.06
N GLN A 54 1.08 6.41 12.33
CA GLN A 54 2.25 7.25 12.56
C GLN A 54 1.98 8.69 12.12
N LYS A 55 2.69 9.63 12.73
CA LYS A 55 2.56 11.05 12.42
C LYS A 55 3.06 11.34 11.00
N GLU A 56 2.28 12.06 10.23
CA GLU A 56 2.66 12.57 8.92
C GLU A 56 3.72 13.68 9.00
N SER A 57 4.49 13.87 7.94
CA SER A 57 5.42 14.99 7.78
C SER A 57 4.70 16.21 7.19
N LEU A 58 4.42 17.21 8.02
CA LEU A 58 3.59 18.35 7.64
C LEU A 58 4.33 19.39 6.79
N TYR A 59 5.61 19.66 7.08
CA TYR A 59 6.30 20.85 6.58
C TYR A 59 7.21 20.56 5.38
N LEU A 60 7.88 19.42 5.34
CA LEU A 60 8.90 19.12 4.34
C LEU A 60 8.40 19.28 2.90
N SER A 61 7.16 18.88 2.60
CA SER A 61 6.61 19.04 1.23
C SER A 61 6.43 20.51 0.81
N SER A 62 6.13 21.39 1.77
CA SER A 62 6.03 22.83 1.50
C SER A 62 7.43 23.42 1.27
N LYS A 63 8.41 23.03 2.07
CA LYS A 63 9.81 23.44 1.92
C LYS A 63 10.40 22.99 0.59
N LEU A 64 10.15 21.75 0.18
CA LEU A 64 10.57 21.26 -1.13
C LEU A 64 9.97 22.12 -2.27
N LYS A 65 8.71 22.54 -2.12
CA LYS A 65 8.08 23.45 -3.09
C LYS A 65 8.78 24.83 -3.12
N ASP A 66 9.13 25.37 -1.94
CA ASP A 66 9.83 26.65 -1.82
C ASP A 66 11.22 26.58 -2.48
N TYR A 67 11.88 25.43 -2.46
CA TYR A 67 13.12 25.15 -3.19
C TYR A 67 12.93 24.86 -4.69
N GLY A 68 11.72 25.04 -5.23
CA GLY A 68 11.45 24.91 -6.66
C GLY A 68 11.06 23.50 -7.14
N PHE A 69 10.92 22.52 -6.25
CA PHE A 69 10.44 21.19 -6.65
C PHE A 69 8.96 21.23 -7.04
N ARG A 70 8.62 20.54 -8.12
CA ARG A 70 7.23 20.35 -8.54
C ARG A 70 6.58 19.27 -7.66
N ILE A 71 5.70 19.70 -6.78
CA ILE A 71 4.99 18.81 -5.84
C ILE A 71 3.57 18.57 -6.34
N GLN A 72 3.15 17.31 -6.36
CA GLN A 72 1.77 16.93 -6.66
C GLN A 72 1.26 15.90 -5.66
N ARG A 73 -0.06 15.84 -5.52
CA ARG A 73 -0.69 14.82 -4.68
C ARG A 73 -0.78 13.51 -5.44
N LEU A 74 -0.24 12.44 -4.84
CA LEU A 74 -0.41 11.08 -5.33
C LEU A 74 -1.33 10.30 -4.37
N LYS A 75 -2.10 9.35 -4.91
CA LYS A 75 -2.82 8.37 -4.10
C LYS A 75 -2.12 7.02 -4.18
N THR A 76 -2.05 6.32 -3.08
CA THR A 76 -1.75 4.90 -3.03
C THR A 76 -2.86 4.17 -2.29
N GLY A 77 -2.91 2.84 -2.36
CA GLY A 77 -3.89 2.04 -1.65
C GLY A 77 -3.20 0.93 -0.88
N THR A 78 -3.84 0.48 0.19
CA THR A 78 -3.43 -0.71 0.92
C THR A 78 -4.64 -1.64 1.05
N PRO A 79 -4.45 -2.97 0.97
CA PRO A 79 -5.51 -3.92 1.25
C PRO A 79 -5.66 -4.15 2.76
N PRO A 80 -6.75 -4.77 3.19
CA PRO A 80 -6.88 -5.28 4.55
C PRO A 80 -5.82 -6.35 4.85
N ARG A 81 -5.56 -6.55 6.14
CA ARG A 81 -4.81 -7.68 6.68
C ARG A 81 -5.78 -8.60 7.37
N VAL A 82 -5.52 -9.89 7.30
CA VAL A 82 -6.30 -10.93 7.98
C VAL A 82 -5.36 -11.81 8.82
N GLU A 83 -5.89 -12.44 9.85
CA GLU A 83 -5.10 -13.36 10.67
C GLU A 83 -4.83 -14.67 9.93
N ILE A 84 -3.62 -15.18 10.03
CA ILE A 84 -3.19 -16.41 9.35
C ILE A 84 -4.06 -17.61 9.71
N ASN A 85 -4.53 -17.69 10.97
CA ASN A 85 -5.34 -18.80 11.47
C ASN A 85 -6.84 -18.68 11.14
N SER A 86 -7.28 -17.56 10.57
CA SER A 86 -8.68 -17.36 10.15
C SER A 86 -8.97 -17.89 8.75
N ILE A 87 -7.94 -18.35 8.03
CA ILE A 87 -8.02 -18.70 6.62
C ILE A 87 -8.26 -20.20 6.44
N ASP A 88 -9.29 -20.56 5.69
CA ASP A 88 -9.51 -21.92 5.19
C ASP A 88 -8.70 -22.13 3.89
N TYR A 89 -7.45 -22.54 4.05
CA TYR A 89 -6.53 -22.76 2.94
C TYR A 89 -6.99 -23.84 1.95
N SER A 90 -7.90 -24.74 2.36
CA SER A 90 -8.44 -25.77 1.45
C SER A 90 -9.23 -25.18 0.28
N LYS A 91 -9.69 -23.92 0.40
CA LYS A 91 -10.41 -23.17 -0.64
C LYS A 91 -9.51 -22.26 -1.48
N THR A 92 -8.20 -22.37 -1.30
CA THR A 92 -7.21 -21.55 -1.99
C THR A 92 -6.26 -22.44 -2.80
N THR A 93 -5.46 -21.83 -3.66
CA THR A 93 -4.43 -22.53 -4.44
C THR A 93 -3.04 -22.11 -3.98
N VAL A 94 -2.22 -23.07 -3.56
CA VAL A 94 -0.82 -22.80 -3.16
C VAL A 94 -0.06 -22.20 -4.33
N GLN A 95 0.69 -21.15 -4.07
CA GLN A 95 1.67 -20.56 -4.97
C GLN A 95 3.06 -20.84 -4.40
N PRO A 96 3.72 -21.93 -4.84
CA PRO A 96 5.04 -22.29 -4.34
C PRO A 96 6.09 -21.32 -4.84
N GLY A 97 7.24 -21.36 -4.20
CA GLY A 97 8.46 -20.72 -4.70
C GLY A 97 9.04 -21.46 -5.92
N THR A 98 10.32 -21.27 -6.16
CA THR A 98 11.03 -21.87 -7.29
C THR A 98 12.40 -22.36 -6.89
N ASP A 99 12.85 -23.47 -7.49
CA ASP A 99 14.24 -23.95 -7.40
C ASP A 99 15.19 -23.26 -8.38
N ALA A 100 14.65 -22.38 -9.25
CA ALA A 100 15.48 -21.58 -10.12
C ALA A 100 16.39 -20.66 -9.29
N LYS A 101 17.68 -20.63 -9.62
CA LYS A 101 18.66 -19.76 -8.96
C LYS A 101 18.49 -18.31 -9.41
N LEU A 102 17.39 -17.71 -8.97
CA LEU A 102 17.04 -16.31 -9.25
C LEU A 102 17.39 -15.43 -8.05
N SER A 103 17.97 -14.27 -8.31
CA SER A 103 18.28 -13.28 -7.28
C SER A 103 18.18 -11.87 -7.84
N PHE A 104 17.96 -10.89 -6.96
CA PHE A 104 18.03 -9.47 -7.29
C PHE A 104 19.45 -8.90 -7.24
N SER A 105 20.42 -9.64 -6.66
CA SER A 105 21.81 -9.23 -6.58
C SER A 105 22.72 -10.22 -7.32
N TYR A 106 23.68 -9.70 -8.06
CA TYR A 106 24.73 -10.53 -8.71
C TYR A 106 25.69 -11.16 -7.70
N GLU A 107 25.73 -10.68 -6.46
CA GLU A 107 26.58 -11.19 -5.38
C GLU A 107 25.94 -12.35 -4.62
N THR A 108 24.68 -12.69 -4.91
CA THR A 108 23.98 -13.79 -4.25
C THR A 108 24.62 -15.13 -4.60
N THR A 109 25.19 -15.79 -3.61
CA THR A 109 25.82 -17.12 -3.74
C THR A 109 25.02 -18.23 -3.09
N HIS A 110 24.07 -17.88 -2.21
CA HIS A 110 23.24 -18.84 -1.50
C HIS A 110 21.76 -18.66 -1.89
N PHE A 111 21.09 -19.78 -2.18
CA PHE A 111 19.67 -19.79 -2.58
C PHE A 111 18.90 -20.69 -1.61
N THR A 112 17.80 -20.14 -1.09
CA THR A 112 16.91 -20.89 -0.21
C THR A 112 16.23 -22.01 -1.00
N PRO A 113 16.31 -23.29 -0.59
CA PRO A 113 15.59 -24.39 -1.20
C PRO A 113 14.07 -24.13 -1.23
N VAL A 114 13.36 -24.67 -2.22
CA VAL A 114 11.93 -24.39 -2.41
C VAL A 114 11.10 -24.82 -1.20
N GLU A 115 11.47 -25.89 -0.54
CA GLU A 115 10.80 -26.41 0.67
C GLU A 115 10.91 -25.46 1.88
N ASP A 116 11.93 -24.59 1.92
CA ASP A 116 12.17 -23.61 2.98
C ASP A 116 11.64 -22.21 2.62
N GLN A 117 11.16 -22.03 1.38
CA GLN A 117 10.59 -20.75 0.95
C GLN A 117 9.18 -20.54 1.51
N THR A 118 8.88 -19.30 1.88
CA THR A 118 7.52 -18.93 2.28
C THR A 118 6.62 -18.97 1.08
N VAL A 119 5.51 -19.72 1.17
CA VAL A 119 4.52 -19.83 0.10
C VAL A 119 3.45 -18.75 0.26
N CYS A 120 2.89 -18.30 -0.87
CA CYS A 120 1.68 -17.52 -0.95
C CYS A 120 0.51 -18.41 -1.37
N TYR A 121 -0.70 -17.89 -1.23
CA TYR A 121 -1.90 -18.60 -1.66
C TYR A 121 -2.72 -17.70 -2.59
N LEU A 122 -3.32 -18.32 -3.60
CA LEU A 122 -4.14 -17.63 -4.58
C LEU A 122 -5.62 -17.92 -4.30
N THR A 123 -6.43 -16.89 -4.24
CA THR A 123 -7.88 -16.91 -4.28
C THR A 123 -8.39 -15.90 -5.31
N TYR A 124 -9.70 -15.73 -5.40
CA TYR A 124 -10.32 -14.87 -6.39
C TYR A 124 -11.48 -14.09 -5.79
N THR A 125 -11.78 -12.92 -6.35
CA THR A 125 -13.06 -12.27 -6.12
C THR A 125 -14.20 -13.10 -6.69
N THR A 126 -15.38 -12.94 -6.12
CA THR A 126 -16.62 -13.62 -6.54
C THR A 126 -17.63 -12.63 -7.13
N ALA A 127 -18.71 -13.14 -7.71
CA ALA A 127 -19.84 -12.31 -8.14
C ALA A 127 -20.43 -11.50 -6.96
N GLU A 128 -20.43 -12.08 -5.75
CA GLU A 128 -20.87 -11.40 -4.52
C GLU A 128 -19.91 -10.25 -4.16
N THR A 129 -18.59 -10.47 -4.20
CA THR A 129 -17.58 -9.42 -4.02
C THR A 129 -17.83 -8.26 -4.99
N HIS A 130 -18.02 -8.57 -6.27
CA HIS A 130 -18.26 -7.54 -7.29
C HIS A 130 -19.58 -6.80 -7.06
N LYS A 131 -20.62 -7.50 -6.60
CA LYS A 131 -21.91 -6.90 -6.24
C LYS A 131 -21.75 -5.94 -5.06
N LEU A 132 -21.11 -6.38 -3.97
CA LEU A 132 -20.83 -5.55 -2.79
C LEU A 132 -20.10 -4.26 -3.17
N ILE A 133 -19.09 -4.35 -4.04
CA ILE A 133 -18.35 -3.19 -4.53
C ILE A 133 -19.26 -2.26 -5.32
N ARG A 134 -19.98 -2.77 -6.33
CA ARG A 134 -20.83 -1.95 -7.18
C ARG A 134 -21.95 -1.24 -6.42
N ASP A 135 -22.56 -1.93 -5.46
CA ASP A 135 -23.66 -1.39 -4.65
C ASP A 135 -23.21 -0.29 -3.66
N ASN A 136 -21.90 -0.13 -3.44
CA ASN A 136 -21.35 0.80 -2.46
C ASN A 136 -20.29 1.76 -3.04
N LEU A 137 -20.21 1.92 -4.35
CA LEU A 137 -19.22 2.81 -4.99
C LEU A 137 -19.33 4.25 -4.49
N ASP A 138 -20.54 4.73 -4.24
CA ASP A 138 -20.82 6.07 -3.70
C ASP A 138 -20.22 6.30 -2.29
N LYS A 139 -20.02 5.22 -1.53
CA LYS A 139 -19.40 5.27 -0.19
C LYS A 139 -17.88 5.19 -0.22
N CYS A 140 -17.29 4.85 -1.35
CA CYS A 140 -15.86 4.70 -1.52
C CYS A 140 -15.19 6.07 -1.71
N ALA A 141 -14.08 6.32 -1.01
CA ALA A 141 -13.32 7.57 -1.16
C ALA A 141 -12.86 7.81 -2.60
N MET A 142 -12.61 6.74 -3.36
CA MET A 142 -12.17 6.82 -4.75
C MET A 142 -13.24 7.42 -5.68
N PHE A 143 -14.52 7.08 -5.49
CA PHE A 143 -15.63 7.48 -6.36
C PHE A 143 -16.46 8.64 -5.79
N SER A 144 -16.30 8.97 -4.51
CA SER A 144 -16.98 10.11 -3.87
C SER A 144 -16.35 11.48 -4.18
N GLY A 145 -15.22 11.51 -4.89
CA GLY A 145 -14.49 12.75 -5.18
C GLY A 145 -13.60 13.28 -4.05
N LEU A 146 -13.44 12.52 -2.96
CA LEU A 146 -12.51 12.87 -1.86
C LEU A 146 -11.06 12.76 -2.27
N ILE A 147 -10.73 11.81 -3.13
CA ILE A 147 -9.38 11.61 -3.63
C ILE A 147 -9.11 12.62 -4.75
N LYS A 148 -8.26 13.61 -4.45
CA LYS A 148 -7.79 14.61 -5.41
C LYS A 148 -6.49 14.26 -6.10
N GLY A 149 -5.85 13.17 -5.67
CA GLY A 149 -4.56 12.72 -6.19
C GLY A 149 -4.70 11.80 -7.40
N ILE A 150 -3.62 11.73 -8.18
CA ILE A 150 -3.50 10.77 -9.28
C ILE A 150 -2.90 9.48 -8.73
N GLY A 151 -3.48 8.33 -9.08
CA GLY A 151 -2.87 7.03 -8.78
C GLY A 151 -1.62 6.79 -9.62
N PRO A 152 -0.53 6.24 -9.04
CA PRO A 152 0.57 5.72 -9.83
C PRO A 152 0.07 4.66 -10.82
N ARG A 153 0.79 4.48 -11.93
CA ARG A 153 0.35 3.67 -13.08
C ARG A 153 -0.13 2.25 -12.71
N TYR A 154 0.47 1.60 -11.73
CA TYR A 154 0.18 0.21 -11.37
C TYR A 154 -0.39 0.06 -9.96
N CYS A 155 -1.17 1.04 -9.50
CA CYS A 155 -1.84 0.99 -8.19
C CYS A 155 -3.37 1.12 -8.31
N PRO A 156 -4.06 0.22 -9.04
CA PRO A 156 -5.52 0.20 -9.06
C PRO A 156 -6.04 -0.36 -7.74
N SER A 157 -7.09 0.25 -7.21
CA SER A 157 -7.88 -0.36 -6.14
C SER A 157 -8.73 -1.50 -6.70
N ILE A 158 -9.29 -2.34 -5.83
CA ILE A 158 -10.20 -3.40 -6.29
C ILE A 158 -11.46 -2.81 -6.93
N GLU A 159 -11.94 -1.67 -6.45
CA GLU A 159 -13.06 -0.94 -7.04
C GLU A 159 -12.75 -0.49 -8.48
N ASP A 160 -11.52 0.02 -8.71
CA ASP A 160 -11.06 0.37 -10.05
C ASP A 160 -11.07 -0.84 -11.00
N LYS A 161 -10.62 -2.00 -10.50
CA LYS A 161 -10.60 -3.23 -11.30
C LYS A 161 -12.00 -3.68 -11.68
N VAL A 162 -12.93 -3.71 -10.70
CA VAL A 162 -14.32 -4.14 -10.91
C VAL A 162 -15.09 -3.21 -11.85
N VAL A 163 -14.75 -1.91 -11.85
CA VAL A 163 -15.40 -0.93 -12.75
C VAL A 163 -14.76 -0.96 -14.14
N LYS A 164 -13.43 -0.91 -14.23
CA LYS A 164 -12.71 -0.81 -15.50
C LYS A 164 -12.69 -2.12 -16.29
N PHE A 165 -12.73 -3.25 -15.61
CA PHE A 165 -12.72 -4.58 -16.20
C PHE A 165 -13.99 -5.34 -15.82
N ALA A 166 -15.13 -4.71 -16.07
CA ALA A 166 -16.46 -5.24 -15.70
C ALA A 166 -16.82 -6.53 -16.46
N ASP A 167 -16.13 -6.82 -17.57
CA ASP A 167 -16.22 -8.05 -18.35
C ASP A 167 -15.54 -9.25 -17.67
N LYS A 168 -14.68 -9.01 -16.67
CA LYS A 168 -14.00 -10.07 -15.94
C LYS A 168 -14.90 -10.63 -14.84
N GLU A 169 -15.10 -11.95 -14.87
CA GLU A 169 -15.88 -12.65 -13.86
C GLU A 169 -15.23 -12.62 -12.47
N ARG A 170 -13.90 -12.56 -12.43
CA ARG A 170 -13.11 -12.56 -11.18
C ARG A 170 -11.75 -11.88 -11.36
N HIS A 171 -11.20 -11.41 -10.24
CA HIS A 171 -9.84 -10.89 -10.14
C HIS A 171 -9.01 -11.75 -9.19
N GLN A 172 -7.73 -11.92 -9.50
CA GLN A 172 -6.77 -12.64 -8.66
C GLN A 172 -6.48 -11.86 -7.38
N ILE A 173 -6.43 -12.59 -6.28
CA ILE A 173 -6.08 -12.10 -4.94
C ILE A 173 -5.03 -13.05 -4.37
N PHE A 174 -3.88 -12.51 -3.98
CA PHE A 174 -2.85 -13.29 -3.33
C PHE A 174 -2.88 -13.06 -1.83
N LEU A 175 -2.77 -14.14 -1.07
CA LEU A 175 -2.65 -14.13 0.37
C LEU A 175 -1.17 -14.29 0.69
N GLU A 176 -0.54 -13.20 1.12
CA GLU A 176 0.90 -13.10 1.29
C GLU A 176 1.24 -12.93 2.77
N PRO A 177 1.98 -13.86 3.41
CA PRO A 177 2.50 -13.65 4.75
C PRO A 177 3.38 -12.39 4.81
N GLU A 178 3.10 -11.46 5.72
CA GLU A 178 3.89 -10.23 5.84
C GLU A 178 5.30 -10.48 6.39
N SER A 179 5.44 -11.47 7.27
CA SER A 179 6.74 -12.01 7.71
C SER A 179 6.57 -13.41 8.29
N LYS A 180 7.69 -14.08 8.59
CA LYS A 180 7.70 -15.39 9.30
C LYS A 180 7.30 -15.27 10.77
N GLU A 181 7.37 -14.06 11.34
CA GLU A 181 7.13 -13.80 12.77
C GLU A 181 5.75 -13.17 13.03
N MET A 182 5.09 -12.66 12.00
CA MET A 182 3.78 -12.03 12.11
C MET A 182 2.65 -13.00 11.76
N ASN A 183 1.57 -12.93 12.53
CA ASN A 183 0.37 -13.72 12.27
C ASN A 183 -0.60 -13.03 11.29
N THR A 184 -0.06 -12.16 10.42
CA THR A 184 -0.85 -11.37 9.48
C THR A 184 -0.56 -11.73 8.04
N ILE A 185 -1.63 -11.81 7.27
CA ILE A 185 -1.63 -12.05 5.82
C ILE A 185 -2.06 -10.77 5.12
N TYR A 186 -1.26 -10.32 4.19
CA TYR A 186 -1.56 -9.21 3.29
C TYR A 186 -2.43 -9.72 2.12
N VAL A 187 -3.60 -9.10 1.93
CA VAL A 187 -4.54 -9.51 0.89
C VAL A 187 -4.21 -8.76 -0.41
N GLN A 188 -3.12 -9.18 -1.06
CA GLN A 188 -2.58 -8.52 -2.24
C GLN A 188 -3.55 -8.51 -3.42
N GLY A 189 -3.71 -7.34 -4.02
CA GLY A 189 -4.64 -7.13 -5.12
C GLY A 189 -6.01 -6.62 -4.69
N PHE A 190 -6.24 -6.51 -3.36
CA PHE A 190 -7.51 -6.11 -2.75
C PHE A 190 -7.46 -4.71 -2.10
N SER A 191 -6.54 -3.85 -2.53
CA SER A 191 -6.46 -2.46 -2.06
C SER A 191 -7.80 -1.76 -2.23
N THR A 192 -8.27 -1.10 -1.17
CA THR A 192 -9.61 -0.50 -1.14
C THR A 192 -9.66 0.76 -0.29
N SER A 193 -10.60 1.64 -0.58
CA SER A 193 -10.96 2.79 0.26
C SER A 193 -12.43 2.76 0.69
N MET A 194 -13.06 1.60 0.66
CA MET A 194 -14.41 1.38 1.18
C MET A 194 -14.49 1.60 2.70
N PRO A 195 -15.66 1.91 3.27
CA PRO A 195 -15.88 1.87 4.71
C PRO A 195 -15.55 0.51 5.32
N HIS A 196 -15.13 0.47 6.58
CA HIS A 196 -14.70 -0.76 7.26
C HIS A 196 -15.74 -1.88 7.24
N ASP A 197 -17.01 -1.58 7.50
CA ASP A 197 -18.10 -2.55 7.49
C ASP A 197 -18.33 -3.18 6.11
N ILE A 198 -18.04 -2.45 5.05
CA ILE A 198 -18.11 -2.97 3.68
C ILE A 198 -16.86 -3.78 3.37
N GLN A 199 -15.67 -3.30 3.80
CA GLN A 199 -14.43 -4.06 3.62
C GLN A 199 -14.51 -5.44 4.26
N GLU A 200 -15.06 -5.56 5.47
CA GLU A 200 -15.25 -6.82 6.17
C GLU A 200 -16.12 -7.78 5.36
N LYS A 201 -17.28 -7.32 4.87
CA LYS A 201 -18.15 -8.12 3.99
C LYS A 201 -17.45 -8.52 2.69
N MET A 202 -16.67 -7.62 2.10
CA MET A 202 -15.90 -7.91 0.89
C MET A 202 -14.85 -9.00 1.14
N VAL A 203 -14.13 -8.94 2.27
CA VAL A 203 -13.15 -9.96 2.65
C VAL A 203 -13.83 -11.31 2.81
N HIS A 204 -14.92 -11.40 3.59
CA HIS A 204 -15.67 -12.64 3.79
C HIS A 204 -16.34 -13.20 2.53
N SER A 205 -16.46 -12.43 1.47
CA SER A 205 -16.94 -12.91 0.16
C SER A 205 -15.87 -13.64 -0.67
N LEU A 206 -14.60 -13.60 -0.23
CA LEU A 206 -13.51 -14.31 -0.88
C LEU A 206 -13.45 -15.77 -0.42
N PRO A 207 -13.26 -16.74 -1.32
CA PRO A 207 -13.09 -18.14 -0.92
C PRO A 207 -11.93 -18.33 0.05
N GLY A 208 -12.22 -18.89 1.21
CA GLY A 208 -11.23 -19.13 2.27
C GLY A 208 -11.15 -18.04 3.35
N LEU A 209 -11.85 -16.92 3.21
CA LEU A 209 -11.81 -15.80 4.16
C LEU A 209 -13.16 -15.54 4.82
#